data_53921067d283d2068f858e062522fb2a
#
_entry.id   53921067d283d2068f858e062522fb2a
#
_cell.length_a   1.000
_cell.length_b   1.000
_cell.length_c   1.000
_cell.angle_alpha   90.00
_cell.angle_beta   90.00
_cell.angle_gamma   90.00
#
_symmetry.space_group_name_H-M   'P 1'
#
loop_
_entity.id
_entity.type
_entity.pdbx_description
1 polymer ?
#
loop_
_entity_poly.entity_id
_entity_poly.type
_entity_poly.pdbx_seq_one_letter_code
_entity_poly.pdbx_strand_id
1 'polypeptide(L)'
;RAFVKILNYAKIDFAVLGTEETCTGDPARRAGNEMLFQIQAMQNIQLFNQYEVKKILTTCPHCYNTLKNEYPDLGLKCEVIHYTELINELIRKDIIPSVKANDESVTYHDPCYLGRANKIYDAPRNIVHNMGYTLNEMKKNKSFALCCGAGGAQFFKESEPGTKEIYTHRAEQALATDAKNIITACPFCISMLTDGLKSLNKEEEVQVKDIAEIVVEKLGL
;
A
#
# COMPACT_ATOMS: atom_id res chain seq x y z
N ARG A 1 -6.02 3.22 10.66
CA ARG A 1 -7.31 3.75 11.18
C ARG A 1 -8.37 3.81 10.08
N ALA A 2 -8.09 4.41 8.91
CA ALA A 2 -9.05 4.52 7.81
C ALA A 2 -9.61 3.15 7.38
N PHE A 3 -8.75 2.14 7.18
CA PHE A 3 -9.19 0.81 6.78
C PHE A 3 -10.11 0.14 7.84
N VAL A 4 -9.85 0.34 9.14
CA VAL A 4 -10.73 -0.16 10.22
C VAL A 4 -12.13 0.46 10.13
N LYS A 5 -12.24 1.74 9.82
CA LYS A 5 -13.53 2.41 9.59
C LYS A 5 -14.30 1.78 8.43
N ILE A 6 -13.59 1.44 7.34
CA ILE A 6 -14.18 0.74 6.19
C ILE A 6 -14.68 -0.66 6.56
N LEU A 7 -13.90 -1.44 7.32
CA LEU A 7 -14.31 -2.76 7.79
C LEU A 7 -15.57 -2.69 8.66
N ASN A 8 -15.62 -1.75 9.60
CA ASN A 8 -16.78 -1.51 10.46
C ASN A 8 -18.01 -1.08 9.64
N TYR A 9 -17.84 -0.17 8.68
CA TYR A 9 -18.91 0.25 7.77
C TYR A 9 -19.48 -0.93 6.98
N ALA A 10 -18.60 -1.79 6.46
CA ALA A 10 -18.97 -2.98 5.71
C ALA A 10 -19.46 -4.14 6.61
N LYS A 11 -19.48 -3.97 7.93
CA LYS A 11 -19.86 -4.99 8.92
C LYS A 11 -19.04 -6.28 8.78
N ILE A 12 -17.75 -6.14 8.51
CA ILE A 12 -16.80 -7.26 8.44
C ILE A 12 -16.23 -7.48 9.81
N ASP A 13 -16.40 -8.68 10.35
CA ASP A 13 -15.75 -9.10 11.59
C ASP A 13 -14.26 -9.30 11.33
N PHE A 14 -13.42 -8.70 12.17
CA PHE A 14 -11.97 -8.81 12.10
C PHE A 14 -11.37 -8.78 13.50
N ALA A 15 -10.17 -9.33 13.61
CA ALA A 15 -9.35 -9.26 14.81
C ALA A 15 -7.97 -8.72 14.48
N VAL A 16 -7.27 -8.21 15.47
CA VAL A 16 -5.86 -7.81 15.42
C VAL A 16 -5.11 -8.53 16.55
N LEU A 17 -3.89 -8.96 16.28
CA LEU A 17 -3.09 -9.68 17.26
C LEU A 17 -2.45 -8.75 18.30
N GLY A 18 -2.55 -7.44 18.09
CA GLY A 18 -2.06 -6.44 19.04
C GLY A 18 -0.54 -6.56 19.26
N THR A 19 -0.14 -6.70 20.51
CA THR A 19 1.28 -6.78 20.88
C THR A 19 1.96 -8.10 20.52
N GLU A 20 1.20 -9.11 20.12
CA GLU A 20 1.73 -10.39 19.65
C GLU A 20 2.13 -10.34 18.16
N GLU A 21 1.64 -9.34 17.43
CA GLU A 21 1.99 -9.14 16.01
C GLU A 21 3.44 -8.68 15.89
N THR A 22 4.22 -9.37 15.05
CA THR A 22 5.60 -9.02 14.76
C THR A 22 5.80 -8.69 13.29
N CYS A 23 6.97 -8.12 12.95
CA CYS A 23 7.32 -7.84 11.57
C CYS A 23 7.30 -9.13 10.73
N THR A 24 6.83 -9.03 9.49
CA THR A 24 6.84 -10.16 8.53
C THR A 24 8.25 -10.57 8.08
N GLY A 25 9.27 -9.81 8.44
CA GLY A 25 10.66 -10.10 8.07
C GLY A 25 11.05 -9.63 6.66
N ASP A 26 10.14 -8.99 5.91
CA ASP A 26 10.47 -8.47 4.57
C ASP A 26 11.73 -7.59 4.57
N PRO A 27 11.88 -6.59 5.44
CA PRO A 27 13.09 -5.76 5.46
C PRO A 27 14.37 -6.56 5.73
N ALA A 28 14.31 -7.53 6.63
CA ALA A 28 15.46 -8.39 6.95
C ALA A 28 15.88 -9.21 5.72
N ARG A 29 14.91 -9.84 5.05
CA ARG A 29 15.17 -10.63 3.84
C ARG A 29 15.73 -9.77 2.71
N ARG A 30 15.14 -8.58 2.46
CA ARG A 30 15.63 -7.63 1.44
C ARG A 30 17.02 -7.09 1.76
N ALA A 31 17.39 -7.01 3.03
CA ALA A 31 18.74 -6.63 3.47
C ALA A 31 19.76 -7.81 3.43
N GLY A 32 19.33 -9.01 3.05
CA GLY A 32 20.18 -10.21 2.97
C GLY A 32 20.30 -11.00 4.29
N ASN A 33 19.52 -10.65 5.32
CA ASN A 33 19.49 -11.40 6.58
C ASN A 33 18.39 -12.47 6.55
N GLU A 34 18.66 -13.56 5.81
CA GLU A 34 17.72 -14.67 5.64
C GLU A 34 17.41 -15.38 6.97
N MET A 35 18.41 -15.49 7.87
CA MET A 35 18.20 -16.13 9.17
C MET A 35 17.17 -15.37 10.02
N LEU A 36 17.31 -14.05 10.11
CA LEU A 36 16.35 -13.22 10.85
C LEU A 36 14.95 -13.29 10.21
N PHE A 37 14.87 -13.27 8.87
CA PHE A 37 13.60 -13.44 8.15
C PHE A 37 12.93 -14.74 8.54
N GLN A 38 13.63 -15.86 8.49
CA GLN A 38 13.06 -17.19 8.81
C GLN A 38 12.61 -17.28 10.28
N ILE A 39 13.38 -16.74 11.22
CA ILE A 39 12.98 -16.70 12.63
C ILE A 39 11.66 -15.94 12.79
N GLN A 40 11.54 -14.73 12.24
CA GLN A 40 10.32 -13.92 12.30
C GLN A 40 9.14 -14.61 11.60
N ALA A 41 9.38 -15.20 10.44
CA ALA A 41 8.35 -15.91 9.70
C ALA A 41 7.81 -17.13 10.47
N MET A 42 8.69 -17.93 11.06
CA MET A 42 8.29 -19.10 11.86
C MET A 42 7.50 -18.69 13.10
N GLN A 43 7.90 -17.63 13.79
CA GLN A 43 7.14 -17.09 14.92
C GLN A 43 5.73 -16.65 14.50
N ASN A 44 5.60 -15.91 13.41
CA ASN A 44 4.30 -15.49 12.90
C ASN A 44 3.45 -16.68 12.46
N ILE A 45 4.02 -17.67 11.77
CA ILE A 45 3.29 -18.88 11.34
C ILE A 45 2.79 -19.66 12.56
N GLN A 46 3.60 -19.81 13.59
CA GLN A 46 3.19 -20.46 14.83
C GLN A 46 2.00 -19.74 15.47
N LEU A 47 2.06 -18.41 15.53
CA LEU A 47 1.00 -17.57 16.09
C LEU A 47 -0.29 -17.68 15.26
N PHE A 48 -0.20 -17.62 13.94
CA PHE A 48 -1.37 -17.77 13.05
C PHE A 48 -2.01 -19.15 13.19
N ASN A 49 -1.21 -20.20 13.36
CA ASN A 49 -1.72 -21.55 13.60
C ASN A 49 -2.40 -21.66 14.98
N GLN A 50 -1.85 -21.04 16.02
CA GLN A 50 -2.43 -21.02 17.35
C GLN A 50 -3.84 -20.39 17.38
N TYR A 51 -4.03 -19.30 16.59
CA TYR A 51 -5.32 -18.63 16.45
C TYR A 51 -6.18 -19.20 15.30
N GLU A 52 -5.77 -20.27 14.67
CA GLU A 52 -6.47 -20.89 13.54
C GLU A 52 -6.82 -19.88 12.42
N VAL A 53 -5.92 -18.93 12.16
CA VAL A 53 -6.13 -17.86 11.18
C VAL A 53 -6.36 -18.46 9.80
N LYS A 54 -7.49 -18.14 9.17
CA LYS A 54 -7.86 -18.61 7.82
C LYS A 54 -7.57 -17.55 6.74
N LYS A 55 -7.63 -16.27 7.14
CA LYS A 55 -7.49 -15.14 6.22
C LYS A 55 -6.75 -13.99 6.88
N ILE A 56 -5.79 -13.41 6.17
CA ILE A 56 -5.02 -12.25 6.59
C ILE A 56 -5.34 -11.10 5.64
N LEU A 57 -5.71 -9.94 6.23
CA LEU A 57 -5.82 -8.68 5.50
C LEU A 57 -4.62 -7.81 5.81
N THR A 58 -3.98 -7.26 4.80
CA THR A 58 -2.85 -6.35 5.00
C THR A 58 -2.96 -5.09 4.15
N THR A 59 -2.50 -3.98 4.70
CA THR A 59 -2.44 -2.68 4.03
C THR A 59 -1.07 -2.39 3.42
N CYS A 60 -0.10 -3.27 3.65
CA CYS A 60 1.26 -3.12 3.17
C CYS A 60 1.56 -4.12 2.04
N PRO A 61 1.89 -3.66 0.82
CA PRO A 61 2.25 -4.55 -0.28
C PRO A 61 3.49 -5.41 -0.03
N HIS A 62 4.42 -4.95 0.79
CA HIS A 62 5.59 -5.72 1.20
C HIS A 62 5.16 -6.92 2.07
N CYS A 63 4.36 -6.66 3.11
CA CYS A 63 3.79 -7.73 3.95
C CYS A 63 2.91 -8.66 3.11
N TYR A 64 2.09 -8.12 2.21
CA TYR A 64 1.27 -8.91 1.29
C TYR A 64 2.11 -9.88 0.47
N ASN A 65 3.16 -9.38 -0.17
CA ASN A 65 4.05 -10.22 -0.98
C ASN A 65 4.72 -11.31 -0.16
N THR A 66 5.25 -10.95 0.99
CA THR A 66 5.97 -11.88 1.88
C THR A 66 5.03 -12.95 2.44
N LEU A 67 3.88 -12.56 2.97
CA LEU A 67 2.89 -13.50 3.51
C LEU A 67 2.30 -14.41 2.43
N LYS A 68 2.01 -13.87 1.24
CA LYS A 68 1.35 -14.62 0.16
C LYS A 68 2.30 -15.51 -0.63
N ASN A 69 3.50 -15.02 -0.95
CA ASN A 69 4.38 -15.68 -1.92
C ASN A 69 5.60 -16.36 -1.29
N GLU A 70 5.98 -15.97 -0.05
CA GLU A 70 7.22 -16.46 0.56
C GLU A 70 6.95 -17.33 1.80
N TYR A 71 5.96 -17.00 2.62
CA TYR A 71 5.58 -17.78 3.79
C TYR A 71 5.01 -19.17 3.49
N PRO A 72 4.34 -19.43 2.36
CA PRO A 72 3.91 -20.79 2.02
C PRO A 72 5.04 -21.80 1.97
N ASP A 73 6.24 -21.42 1.53
CA ASP A 73 7.43 -22.28 1.52
C ASP A 73 7.89 -22.65 2.95
N LEU A 74 7.49 -21.85 3.95
CA LEU A 74 7.76 -22.09 5.37
C LEU A 74 6.55 -22.73 6.10
N GLY A 75 5.47 -23.04 5.38
CA GLY A 75 4.33 -23.80 5.90
C GLY A 75 3.09 -22.98 6.23
N LEU A 76 3.01 -21.69 5.89
CA LEU A 76 1.78 -20.91 6.06
C LEU A 76 0.67 -21.44 5.15
N LYS A 77 -0.53 -21.69 5.73
CA LYS A 77 -1.72 -22.17 5.02
C LYS A 77 -2.93 -21.28 5.31
N CYS A 78 -2.89 -20.04 4.85
CA CYS A 78 -4.03 -19.14 4.93
C CYS A 78 -4.16 -18.27 3.69
N GLU A 79 -5.35 -17.74 3.45
CA GLU A 79 -5.58 -16.76 2.38
C GLU A 79 -5.00 -15.41 2.80
N VAL A 80 -4.27 -14.76 1.90
CA VAL A 80 -3.74 -13.41 2.12
C VAL A 80 -4.33 -12.47 1.07
N ILE A 81 -4.95 -11.38 1.52
CA ILE A 81 -5.60 -10.39 0.66
C ILE A 81 -5.01 -9.00 0.96
N HIS A 82 -4.72 -8.27 -0.09
CA HIS A 82 -4.40 -6.86 0.04
C HIS A 82 -5.69 -6.04 0.17
N TYR A 83 -5.70 -5.06 1.07
CA TYR A 83 -6.92 -4.29 1.40
C TYR A 83 -7.58 -3.62 0.19
N THR A 84 -6.81 -3.26 -0.85
CA THR A 84 -7.37 -2.70 -2.09
C THR A 84 -8.24 -3.70 -2.86
N GLU A 85 -7.90 -4.99 -2.81
CA GLU A 85 -8.71 -6.04 -3.42
C GLU A 85 -10.04 -6.18 -2.68
N LEU A 86 -10.00 -6.16 -1.34
CA LEU A 86 -11.21 -6.22 -0.52
C LEU A 86 -12.11 -4.98 -0.74
N ILE A 87 -11.54 -3.76 -0.69
CA ILE A 87 -12.32 -2.54 -0.94
C ILE A 87 -12.97 -2.57 -2.33
N ASN A 88 -12.22 -2.98 -3.36
CA ASN A 88 -12.75 -3.12 -4.71
C ASN A 88 -13.86 -4.17 -4.79
N GLU A 89 -13.76 -5.28 -4.06
CA GLU A 89 -14.82 -6.28 -3.95
C GLU A 89 -16.07 -5.72 -3.28
N LEU A 90 -15.92 -4.95 -2.20
CA LEU A 90 -17.02 -4.29 -1.50
C LEU A 90 -17.75 -3.28 -2.37
N ILE A 91 -17.02 -2.53 -3.21
CA ILE A 91 -17.62 -1.64 -4.22
C ILE A 91 -18.39 -2.45 -5.26
N ARG A 92 -17.81 -3.52 -5.79
CA ARG A 92 -18.48 -4.39 -6.79
C ARG A 92 -19.75 -5.07 -6.28
N LYS A 93 -19.86 -5.25 -4.96
CA LYS A 93 -21.03 -5.80 -4.26
C LYS A 93 -22.02 -4.73 -3.80
N ASP A 94 -21.80 -3.47 -4.17
CA ASP A 94 -22.62 -2.31 -3.74
C ASP A 94 -22.71 -2.13 -2.21
N ILE A 95 -21.76 -2.71 -1.45
CA ILE A 95 -21.64 -2.49 0.01
C ILE A 95 -21.03 -1.11 0.26
N ILE A 96 -20.03 -0.74 -0.53
CA ILE A 96 -19.50 0.61 -0.60
C ILE A 96 -20.09 1.28 -1.84
N PRO A 97 -20.92 2.33 -1.68
CA PRO A 97 -21.56 2.99 -2.81
C PRO A 97 -20.56 3.77 -3.65
N SER A 98 -20.81 3.84 -4.95
CA SER A 98 -20.10 4.75 -5.83
C SER A 98 -20.50 6.20 -5.55
N VAL A 99 -19.54 7.09 -5.54
CA VAL A 99 -19.73 8.52 -5.33
C VAL A 99 -19.82 9.23 -6.67
N LYS A 100 -20.72 10.22 -6.77
CA LYS A 100 -20.85 11.01 -7.99
C LYS A 100 -19.53 11.67 -8.34
N ALA A 101 -19.15 11.58 -9.62
CA ALA A 101 -17.94 12.23 -10.13
C ALA A 101 -17.94 13.74 -9.83
N ASN A 102 -16.79 14.23 -9.43
CA ASN A 102 -16.51 15.64 -9.22
C ASN A 102 -15.25 16.04 -10.03
N ASP A 103 -14.92 17.34 -10.03
CA ASP A 103 -13.79 17.88 -10.79
C ASP A 103 -12.43 17.70 -10.05
N GLU A 104 -12.41 16.95 -8.93
CA GLU A 104 -11.16 16.70 -8.21
C GLU A 104 -10.29 15.68 -8.96
N SER A 105 -9.10 16.13 -9.37
CA SER A 105 -8.11 15.27 -10.00
C SER A 105 -7.11 14.75 -8.99
N VAL A 106 -6.75 13.48 -9.15
CA VAL A 106 -5.72 12.81 -8.37
C VAL A 106 -4.74 12.09 -9.29
N THR A 107 -3.53 11.84 -8.81
CA THR A 107 -2.62 10.92 -9.48
C THR A 107 -2.37 9.69 -8.60
N TYR A 108 -2.09 8.55 -9.21
CA TYR A 108 -1.85 7.30 -8.47
C TYR A 108 -0.40 6.84 -8.61
N HIS A 109 0.25 6.60 -7.48
CA HIS A 109 1.54 5.93 -7.45
C HIS A 109 1.35 4.43 -7.28
N ASP A 110 1.77 3.65 -8.27
CA ASP A 110 1.76 2.18 -8.21
C ASP A 110 2.88 1.65 -7.28
N PRO A 111 2.55 1.08 -6.11
CA PRO A 111 3.55 0.42 -5.29
C PRO A 111 4.15 -0.79 -6.02
N CYS A 112 5.47 -0.91 -6.04
CA CYS A 112 6.16 -1.92 -6.83
C CYS A 112 5.79 -3.36 -6.42
N TYR A 113 5.62 -3.63 -5.14
CA TYR A 113 5.23 -4.96 -4.64
C TYR A 113 3.76 -5.28 -4.91
N LEU A 114 2.88 -4.27 -4.99
CA LEU A 114 1.50 -4.49 -5.38
C LEU A 114 1.38 -4.72 -6.90
N GLY A 115 1.94 -3.81 -7.68
CA GLY A 115 1.85 -3.85 -9.15
C GLY A 115 2.82 -4.84 -9.77
N ARG A 116 4.13 -4.56 -9.77
CA ARG A 116 5.11 -5.39 -10.50
C ARG A 116 5.20 -6.81 -9.97
N ALA A 117 5.26 -7.01 -8.67
CA ALA A 117 5.38 -8.33 -8.08
C ALA A 117 4.05 -9.12 -8.15
N ASN A 118 2.93 -8.48 -7.82
CA ASN A 118 1.65 -9.17 -7.65
C ASN A 118 0.59 -8.85 -8.73
N LYS A 119 0.90 -8.00 -9.73
CA LYS A 119 0.05 -7.67 -10.89
C LYS A 119 -1.29 -7.01 -10.54
N ILE A 120 -1.40 -6.40 -9.37
CA ILE A 120 -2.62 -5.70 -8.91
C ILE A 120 -2.53 -4.24 -9.33
N TYR A 121 -3.18 -3.90 -10.45
CA TYR A 121 -3.21 -2.56 -11.04
C TYR A 121 -4.62 -1.96 -11.08
N ASP A 122 -5.63 -2.79 -11.32
CA ASP A 122 -6.98 -2.33 -11.60
C ASP A 122 -7.78 -2.03 -10.32
N ALA A 123 -7.61 -2.83 -9.27
CA ALA A 123 -8.33 -2.62 -8.02
C ALA A 123 -8.14 -1.20 -7.44
N PRO A 124 -6.92 -0.65 -7.32
CA PRO A 124 -6.74 0.73 -6.86
C PRO A 124 -7.40 1.77 -7.78
N ARG A 125 -7.31 1.58 -9.11
CA ARG A 125 -7.90 2.51 -10.09
C ARG A 125 -9.41 2.50 -10.04
N ASN A 126 -10.01 1.31 -9.91
CA ASN A 126 -11.44 1.17 -9.73
C ASN A 126 -11.93 1.88 -8.46
N ILE A 127 -11.19 1.79 -7.35
CA ILE A 127 -11.51 2.51 -6.13
C ILE A 127 -11.50 4.03 -6.38
N VAL A 128 -10.44 4.56 -6.98
CA VAL A 128 -10.31 5.99 -7.29
C VAL A 128 -11.49 6.48 -8.13
N HIS A 129 -11.83 5.75 -9.20
CA HIS A 129 -12.97 6.09 -10.07
C HIS A 129 -14.31 6.04 -9.32
N ASN A 130 -14.55 4.98 -8.53
CA ASN A 130 -15.81 4.85 -7.79
C ASN A 130 -15.95 5.86 -6.65
N MET A 131 -14.84 6.43 -6.16
CA MET A 131 -14.86 7.56 -5.21
C MET A 131 -15.04 8.92 -5.90
N GLY A 132 -15.32 8.94 -7.20
CA GLY A 132 -15.67 10.15 -7.95
C GLY A 132 -14.51 11.01 -8.39
N TYR A 133 -13.26 10.53 -8.26
CA TYR A 133 -12.09 11.27 -8.69
C TYR A 133 -11.75 11.09 -10.17
N THR A 134 -11.21 12.12 -10.79
CA THR A 134 -10.55 12.04 -12.09
C THR A 134 -9.10 11.62 -11.91
N LEU A 135 -8.71 10.47 -12.48
CA LEU A 135 -7.36 9.96 -12.38
C LEU A 135 -6.46 10.50 -13.51
N ASN A 136 -5.49 11.32 -13.16
CA ASN A 136 -4.42 11.78 -14.05
C ASN A 136 -3.19 10.88 -13.86
N GLU A 137 -2.98 9.96 -14.79
CA GLU A 137 -1.87 8.99 -14.70
C GLU A 137 -0.52 9.67 -14.90
N MET A 138 0.46 9.31 -14.07
CA MET A 138 1.85 9.67 -14.33
C MET A 138 2.33 9.03 -15.63
N LYS A 139 3.26 9.67 -16.33
CA LYS A 139 3.83 9.16 -17.60
C LYS A 139 4.38 7.73 -17.45
N LYS A 140 5.01 7.43 -16.31
CA LYS A 140 5.45 6.08 -15.93
C LYS A 140 4.49 5.53 -14.87
N ASN A 141 3.60 4.63 -15.27
CA ASN A 141 2.61 4.01 -14.41
C ASN A 141 2.57 2.49 -14.60
N LYS A 142 1.78 1.80 -13.78
CA LYS A 142 1.59 0.34 -13.79
C LYS A 142 2.94 -0.40 -13.72
N SER A 143 3.22 -1.29 -14.68
CA SER A 143 4.45 -2.09 -14.72
C SER A 143 5.71 -1.25 -14.93
N PHE A 144 5.59 -0.08 -15.56
CA PHE A 144 6.69 0.86 -15.81
C PHE A 144 6.84 1.93 -14.72
N ALA A 145 6.01 1.90 -13.67
CA ALA A 145 6.09 2.88 -12.60
C ALA A 145 7.49 2.95 -11.99
N LEU A 146 8.01 4.16 -11.79
CA LEU A 146 9.24 4.36 -11.02
C LEU A 146 8.98 4.00 -9.56
N CYS A 147 9.96 3.38 -8.90
CA CYS A 147 9.89 3.07 -7.47
C CYS A 147 9.83 4.36 -6.62
N CYS A 148 9.25 4.27 -5.42
CA CYS A 148 9.33 5.33 -4.43
C CYS A 148 10.72 5.43 -3.76
N GLY A 149 11.56 4.41 -3.87
CA GLY A 149 12.90 4.38 -3.29
C GLY A 149 13.04 3.58 -2.00
N ALA A 150 11.94 3.17 -1.34
CA ALA A 150 12.00 2.45 -0.06
C ALA A 150 12.42 0.97 -0.17
N GLY A 151 12.29 0.36 -1.35
CA GLY A 151 12.53 -1.06 -1.57
C GLY A 151 13.97 -1.50 -1.29
N GLY A 152 14.20 -2.82 -1.15
CA GLY A 152 15.52 -3.35 -0.88
C GLY A 152 16.07 -2.99 0.50
N ALA A 153 15.20 -2.75 1.48
CA ALA A 153 15.52 -2.24 2.81
C ALA A 153 16.12 -0.80 2.81
N GLN A 154 16.05 -0.08 1.70
CA GLN A 154 16.62 1.27 1.57
C GLN A 154 15.99 2.27 2.56
N PHE A 155 14.72 2.06 2.92
CA PHE A 155 14.05 2.86 3.95
C PHE A 155 14.79 2.90 5.30
N PHE A 156 15.59 1.88 5.59
CA PHE A 156 16.33 1.72 6.85
C PHE A 156 17.83 2.00 6.71
N LYS A 157 18.29 2.47 5.56
CA LYS A 157 19.69 2.77 5.27
C LYS A 157 19.88 4.26 5.08
N GLU A 158 21.13 4.70 5.25
CA GLU A 158 21.53 6.03 4.82
C GLU A 158 21.48 6.14 3.30
N SER A 159 21.23 7.35 2.82
CA SER A 159 21.21 7.62 1.38
C SER A 159 22.59 7.36 0.77
N GLU A 160 22.61 6.64 -0.35
CA GLU A 160 23.83 6.42 -1.10
C GLU A 160 24.25 7.68 -1.87
N PRO A 161 25.56 7.90 -2.09
CA PRO A 161 26.02 9.02 -2.88
C PRO A 161 25.38 9.06 -4.27
N GLY A 162 24.83 10.19 -4.66
CA GLY A 162 24.14 10.36 -5.93
C GLY A 162 23.80 11.83 -6.20
N THR A 163 23.19 12.09 -7.34
CA THR A 163 22.78 13.44 -7.73
C THR A 163 21.37 13.81 -7.31
N LYS A 164 20.52 12.80 -7.09
CA LYS A 164 19.13 12.99 -6.73
C LYS A 164 18.53 11.72 -6.13
N GLU A 165 17.75 11.87 -5.09
CA GLU A 165 17.00 10.80 -4.48
C GLU A 165 15.87 10.27 -5.40
N ILE A 166 15.62 8.97 -5.36
CA ILE A 166 14.58 8.33 -6.17
C ILE A 166 13.18 8.87 -5.83
N TYR A 167 12.90 9.08 -4.54
CA TYR A 167 11.62 9.62 -4.10
C TYR A 167 11.38 11.04 -4.61
N THR A 168 12.41 11.89 -4.66
CA THR A 168 12.33 13.23 -5.23
C THR A 168 11.98 13.17 -6.73
N HIS A 169 12.68 12.29 -7.48
CA HIS A 169 12.38 12.12 -8.89
C HIS A 169 10.95 11.57 -9.13
N ARG A 170 10.47 10.69 -8.24
CA ARG A 170 9.09 10.19 -8.33
C ARG A 170 8.05 11.26 -7.99
N ALA A 171 8.33 12.10 -6.99
CA ALA A 171 7.48 13.24 -6.63
C ALA A 171 7.37 14.24 -7.81
N GLU A 172 8.46 14.53 -8.52
CA GLU A 172 8.43 15.37 -9.73
C GLU A 172 7.51 14.80 -10.82
N GLN A 173 7.52 13.46 -11.03
CA GLN A 173 6.60 12.83 -11.97
C GLN A 173 5.14 12.96 -11.55
N ALA A 174 4.88 12.94 -10.25
CA ALA A 174 3.54 13.15 -9.72
C ALA A 174 3.10 14.61 -9.88
N LEU A 175 3.96 15.57 -9.56
CA LEU A 175 3.70 17.02 -9.74
C LEU A 175 3.41 17.37 -11.21
N ALA A 176 4.05 16.70 -12.16
CA ALA A 176 3.83 16.90 -13.58
C ALA A 176 2.42 16.48 -14.08
N THR A 177 1.59 15.91 -13.22
CA THR A 177 0.17 15.60 -13.52
C THR A 177 -0.80 16.70 -13.12
N ASP A 178 -0.32 17.75 -12.46
CA ASP A 178 -1.08 18.87 -11.90
C ASP A 178 -2.16 18.44 -10.87
N ALA A 179 -2.08 17.20 -10.37
CA ALA A 179 -3.00 16.70 -9.35
C ALA A 179 -2.63 17.24 -7.95
N LYS A 180 -3.65 17.55 -7.17
CA LYS A 180 -3.48 18.06 -5.79
C LYS A 180 -3.26 16.96 -4.76
N ASN A 181 -3.61 15.72 -5.11
CA ASN A 181 -3.42 14.57 -4.25
C ASN A 181 -2.70 13.44 -5.00
N ILE A 182 -1.67 12.89 -4.36
CA ILE A 182 -0.99 11.66 -4.78
C ILE A 182 -1.57 10.52 -3.97
N ILE A 183 -2.27 9.60 -4.61
CA ILE A 183 -2.85 8.44 -3.95
C ILE A 183 -1.91 7.26 -4.09
N THR A 184 -1.74 6.51 -3.03
CA THR A 184 -0.98 5.26 -3.05
C THR A 184 -1.59 4.23 -2.08
N ALA A 185 -1.18 2.98 -2.19
CA ALA A 185 -1.64 1.89 -1.36
C ALA A 185 -0.47 1.17 -0.68
N CYS A 186 0.45 1.94 -0.10
CA CYS A 186 1.64 1.42 0.58
C CYS A 186 2.16 2.43 1.60
N PRO A 187 2.31 2.04 2.89
CA PRO A 187 2.80 2.94 3.93
C PRO A 187 4.21 3.48 3.66
N PHE A 188 5.11 2.66 3.11
CA PHE A 188 6.44 3.11 2.71
C PHE A 188 6.39 4.14 1.58
N CYS A 189 5.52 3.94 0.59
CA CYS A 189 5.37 4.89 -0.51
C CYS A 189 4.82 6.23 -0.02
N ILE A 190 3.92 6.23 0.97
CA ILE A 190 3.41 7.47 1.59
C ILE A 190 4.57 8.27 2.18
N SER A 191 5.39 7.65 3.02
CA SER A 191 6.54 8.32 3.64
C SER A 191 7.51 8.87 2.60
N MET A 192 7.93 8.04 1.65
CA MET A 192 8.91 8.43 0.63
C MET A 192 8.40 9.55 -0.28
N LEU A 193 7.14 9.50 -0.71
CA LEU A 193 6.57 10.55 -1.55
C LEU A 193 6.36 11.85 -0.77
N THR A 194 6.01 11.76 0.51
CA THR A 194 5.93 12.93 1.40
C THR A 194 7.30 13.59 1.54
N ASP A 195 8.36 12.80 1.73
CA ASP A 195 9.72 13.34 1.81
C ASP A 195 10.19 13.90 0.46
N GLY A 196 9.74 13.29 -0.65
CA GLY A 196 9.95 13.83 -2.00
C GLY A 196 9.30 15.20 -2.20
N LEU A 197 8.07 15.39 -1.73
CA LEU A 197 7.40 16.69 -1.77
C LEU A 197 8.10 17.73 -0.90
N LYS A 198 8.54 17.36 0.32
CA LYS A 198 9.34 18.24 1.20
C LYS A 198 10.64 18.66 0.55
N SER A 199 11.37 17.74 -0.09
CA SER A 199 12.61 18.05 -0.81
C SER A 199 12.41 19.08 -1.95
N LEU A 200 11.18 19.18 -2.44
CA LEU A 200 10.78 20.10 -3.50
C LEU A 200 10.04 21.34 -2.97
N ASN A 201 9.85 21.47 -1.65
CA ASN A 201 9.03 22.51 -0.98
C ASN A 201 7.60 22.56 -1.55
N LYS A 202 6.96 21.39 -1.72
CA LYS A 202 5.62 21.22 -2.31
C LYS A 202 4.62 20.53 -1.37
N GLU A 203 4.98 20.24 -0.12
CA GLU A 203 4.15 19.56 0.87
C GLU A 203 2.89 20.33 1.29
N GLU A 204 2.91 21.67 1.14
CA GLU A 204 1.73 22.52 1.40
C GLU A 204 0.78 22.61 0.20
N GLU A 205 1.26 22.32 -1.01
CA GLU A 205 0.49 22.41 -2.25
C GLU A 205 -0.14 21.09 -2.66
N VAL A 206 0.53 19.97 -2.37
CA VAL A 206 0.14 18.60 -2.79
C VAL A 206 0.24 17.65 -1.60
N GLN A 207 -0.80 16.83 -1.41
CA GLN A 207 -0.86 15.85 -0.34
C GLN A 207 -0.65 14.43 -0.84
N VAL A 208 -0.02 13.60 -0.01
CA VAL A 208 0.05 12.15 -0.23
C VAL A 208 -0.97 11.48 0.67
N LYS A 209 -1.89 10.69 0.09
CA LYS A 209 -2.95 10.01 0.83
C LYS A 209 -2.96 8.51 0.57
N ASP A 210 -3.30 7.75 1.62
CA ASP A 210 -3.65 6.35 1.45
C ASP A 210 -4.99 6.19 0.73
N ILE A 211 -5.10 5.16 -0.08
CA ILE A 211 -6.35 4.89 -0.81
C ILE A 211 -7.55 4.64 0.12
N ALA A 212 -7.34 4.11 1.32
CA ALA A 212 -8.41 3.96 2.30
C ALA A 212 -8.85 5.31 2.89
N GLU A 213 -7.96 6.30 2.94
CA GLU A 213 -8.30 7.65 3.43
C GLU A 213 -9.26 8.34 2.48
N ILE A 214 -9.05 8.26 1.17
CA ILE A 214 -9.98 8.85 0.20
C ILE A 214 -11.35 8.18 0.24
N VAL A 215 -11.42 6.88 0.52
CA VAL A 215 -12.70 6.18 0.70
C VAL A 215 -13.44 6.70 1.93
N VAL A 216 -12.74 6.82 3.06
CA VAL A 216 -13.30 7.34 4.32
C VAL A 216 -13.78 8.79 4.16
N GLU A 217 -12.98 9.65 3.52
CA GLU A 217 -13.32 11.04 3.25
C GLU A 217 -14.59 11.16 2.41
N LYS A 218 -14.69 10.39 1.32
CA LYS A 218 -15.85 10.45 0.41
C LYS A 218 -17.13 9.86 1.00
N LEU A 219 -17.01 8.92 1.93
CA LEU A 219 -18.14 8.32 2.64
C LEU A 219 -18.53 9.08 3.92
N GLY A 220 -17.71 10.04 4.35
CA GLY A 220 -17.94 10.79 5.60
C GLY A 220 -17.80 9.94 6.86
N LEU A 221 -16.90 8.94 6.88
CA LEU A 221 -16.67 7.99 7.98
C LEU A 221 -15.66 8.48 9.01
#